data_dde6f9b404f9f51c364f52c9e2c19dd9
#
_entry.id   dde6f9b404f9f51c364f52c9e2c19dd9
#
_cell.length_a   1.000
_cell.length_b   1.000
_cell.length_c   1.000
_cell.angle_alpha   90.00
_cell.angle_beta   90.00
_cell.angle_gamma   90.00
#
_symmetry.space_group_name_H-M   'P 1'
#
loop_
_entity.id
_entity.type
_entity.pdbx_description
1 polymer ?
#
loop_
_entity_poly.entity_id
_entity_poly.type
_entity_poly.pdbx_seq_one_letter_code
_entity_poly.pdbx_strand_id
1 'polypeptide(L)'
;MNRWLLLALALVAGWVAWPEREIARAPGVLTPAIPVQVAVGNTEGRLVKAGYQILPLARFELEARVLGVERYRFDRGADLAPVDLALGWGRMSDTAVLERISISQFGRAYSWTTSELPIPRHEIERSSANMHIVPGNDSVARRLKEVRRGSLVSLSGYLIAARRADGWRWLSSLSREDTGEGSCELIWVERLELR
;
A
#
# COMPACT_ATOMS: atom_id res chain seq x y z
N MET A 1 -1.30 -13.89 41.07
CA MET A 1 -1.38 -12.89 39.99
C MET A 1 -2.77 -12.26 40.02
N ASN A 2 -2.86 -10.94 40.16
CA ASN A 2 -4.11 -10.24 40.49
C ASN A 2 -5.06 -10.26 39.29
N ARG A 3 -6.29 -10.80 39.45
CA ARG A 3 -7.31 -10.92 38.36
C ARG A 3 -7.56 -9.60 37.65
N TRP A 4 -7.46 -8.48 38.37
CA TRP A 4 -7.61 -7.13 37.83
C TRP A 4 -6.46 -6.72 36.90
N LEU A 5 -5.23 -7.22 37.15
CA LEU A 5 -4.06 -6.98 36.29
C LEU A 5 -4.23 -7.72 34.94
N LEU A 6 -4.75 -8.94 34.98
CA LEU A 6 -5.05 -9.71 33.76
C LEU A 6 -6.17 -9.08 32.93
N LEU A 7 -7.21 -8.56 33.60
CA LEU A 7 -8.29 -7.83 32.91
C LEU A 7 -7.79 -6.52 32.27
N ALA A 8 -6.95 -5.77 33.00
CA ALA A 8 -6.35 -4.55 32.47
C ALA A 8 -5.43 -4.85 31.26
N LEU A 9 -4.60 -5.89 31.34
CA LEU A 9 -3.75 -6.33 30.23
C LEU A 9 -4.58 -6.79 29.01
N ALA A 10 -5.69 -7.52 29.24
CA ALA A 10 -6.59 -7.96 28.19
C ALA A 10 -7.31 -6.79 27.50
N LEU A 11 -7.72 -5.79 28.30
CA LEU A 11 -8.34 -4.56 27.77
C LEU A 11 -7.34 -3.71 26.97
N VAL A 12 -6.10 -3.57 27.45
CA VAL A 12 -5.04 -2.86 26.74
C VAL A 12 -4.66 -3.60 25.45
N ALA A 13 -4.50 -4.92 25.50
CA ALA A 13 -4.22 -5.74 24.33
C ALA A 13 -5.37 -5.67 23.29
N GLY A 14 -6.63 -5.70 23.77
CA GLY A 14 -7.82 -5.52 22.93
C GLY A 14 -7.88 -4.12 22.30
N TRP A 15 -7.49 -3.09 23.04
CA TRP A 15 -7.48 -1.70 22.57
C TRP A 15 -6.34 -1.45 21.56
N VAL A 16 -5.16 -2.01 21.79
CA VAL A 16 -4.00 -1.93 20.87
C VAL A 16 -4.27 -2.69 19.56
N ALA A 17 -4.98 -3.83 19.61
CA ALA A 17 -5.34 -4.60 18.42
C ALA A 17 -6.58 -4.06 17.67
N TRP A 18 -7.33 -3.14 18.25
CA TRP A 18 -8.56 -2.59 17.64
C TRP A 18 -8.33 -1.92 16.28
N PRO A 19 -7.28 -1.12 16.07
CA PRO A 19 -7.01 -0.49 14.76
C PRO A 19 -6.64 -1.48 13.66
N GLU A 20 -6.24 -2.72 14.01
CA GLU A 20 -5.79 -3.74 13.05
C GLU A 20 -6.90 -4.66 12.57
N ARG A 21 -8.12 -4.54 13.10
CA ARG A 21 -9.24 -5.38 12.65
C ARG A 21 -9.58 -5.10 11.20
N GLU A 22 -9.59 -6.17 10.39
CA GLU A 22 -10.04 -6.14 9.00
C GLU A 22 -11.47 -5.63 8.89
N ILE A 23 -11.73 -4.79 7.90
CA ILE A 23 -13.08 -4.37 7.53
C ILE A 23 -13.69 -5.45 6.64
N ALA A 24 -14.67 -6.17 7.17
CA ALA A 24 -15.43 -7.14 6.40
C ALA A 24 -16.18 -6.45 5.25
N ARG A 25 -16.14 -7.05 4.07
CA ARG A 25 -16.84 -6.57 2.87
C ARG A 25 -17.66 -7.70 2.28
N ALA A 26 -18.83 -7.38 1.76
CA ALA A 26 -19.64 -8.34 1.01
C ALA A 26 -18.92 -8.79 -0.28
N PRO A 27 -19.23 -9.98 -0.82
CA PRO A 27 -18.80 -10.39 -2.14
C PRO A 27 -19.21 -9.39 -3.24
N GLY A 28 -18.41 -9.33 -4.31
CA GLY A 28 -18.57 -8.45 -5.45
C GLY A 28 -17.33 -7.56 -5.66
N VAL A 29 -17.14 -7.13 -6.89
CA VAL A 29 -16.05 -6.21 -7.27
C VAL A 29 -16.34 -4.82 -6.71
N LEU A 30 -15.48 -4.34 -5.80
CA LEU A 30 -15.69 -3.08 -5.07
C LEU A 30 -15.01 -1.88 -5.72
N THR A 31 -13.90 -2.10 -6.43
CA THR A 31 -13.10 -1.06 -7.12
C THR A 31 -12.76 -1.53 -8.53
N PRO A 32 -13.70 -1.41 -9.49
CA PRO A 32 -13.56 -2.00 -10.83
C PRO A 32 -12.54 -1.28 -11.71
N ALA A 33 -12.24 0.00 -11.42
CA ALA A 33 -11.36 0.81 -12.26
C ALA A 33 -9.90 0.34 -12.17
N ILE A 34 -9.23 0.30 -13.31
CA ILE A 34 -7.78 0.11 -13.36
C ILE A 34 -7.07 1.42 -12.97
N PRO A 35 -5.85 1.34 -12.41
CA PRO A 35 -5.07 2.54 -12.11
C PRO A 35 -4.80 3.38 -13.35
N VAL A 36 -4.84 4.71 -13.20
CA VAL A 36 -4.47 5.66 -14.24
C VAL A 36 -3.04 6.11 -14.03
N GLN A 37 -2.22 5.99 -15.07
CA GLN A 37 -0.83 6.41 -15.06
C GLN A 37 -0.53 7.23 -16.30
N VAL A 38 0.01 8.45 -16.09
CA VAL A 38 0.39 9.36 -17.18
C VAL A 38 1.80 9.84 -16.94
N ALA A 39 2.69 9.60 -17.90
CA ALA A 39 4.08 10.07 -17.82
C ALA A 39 4.12 11.58 -17.61
N VAL A 40 5.00 12.08 -16.73
CA VAL A 40 5.21 13.51 -16.54
C VAL A 40 6.42 13.98 -17.35
N GLY A 41 6.35 15.21 -17.85
CA GLY A 41 7.49 15.85 -18.53
C GLY A 41 8.55 16.34 -17.53
N ASN A 42 9.69 16.78 -18.07
CA ASN A 42 10.82 17.31 -17.27
C ASN A 42 10.50 18.63 -16.50
N THR A 43 9.30 19.14 -16.61
CA THR A 43 8.83 20.41 -15.99
C THR A 43 8.29 20.23 -14.57
N GLU A 44 8.02 19.00 -14.14
CA GLU A 44 7.59 18.73 -12.76
C GLU A 44 8.76 19.03 -11.81
N GLY A 45 8.51 19.88 -10.81
CA GLY A 45 9.53 20.32 -9.84
C GLY A 45 10.09 19.14 -9.04
N ARG A 46 11.35 19.25 -8.63
CA ARG A 46 11.94 18.31 -7.67
C ARG A 46 11.33 18.53 -6.29
N LEU A 47 10.95 17.44 -5.65
CA LEU A 47 10.44 17.44 -4.28
C LEU A 47 11.55 17.05 -3.32
N VAL A 48 11.44 17.46 -2.05
CA VAL A 48 12.39 17.08 -1.00
C VAL A 48 11.60 16.63 0.23
N LYS A 49 12.01 15.50 0.82
CA LYS A 49 11.45 14.96 2.06
C LYS A 49 12.51 14.16 2.82
N ALA A 50 12.66 14.40 4.12
CA ALA A 50 13.56 13.64 5.01
C ALA A 50 14.99 13.48 4.46
N GLY A 51 15.52 14.50 3.74
CA GLY A 51 16.84 14.46 3.10
C GLY A 51 16.90 13.72 1.76
N TYR A 52 15.77 13.25 1.26
CA TYR A 52 15.66 12.65 -0.07
C TYR A 52 15.35 13.71 -1.12
N GLN A 53 16.02 13.62 -2.26
CA GLN A 53 15.62 14.29 -3.50
C GLN A 53 14.67 13.36 -4.25
N ILE A 54 13.50 13.85 -4.58
CA ILE A 54 12.42 13.08 -5.18
C ILE A 54 12.17 13.63 -6.58
N LEU A 55 12.14 12.74 -7.56
CA LEU A 55 11.81 13.02 -8.95
C LEU A 55 10.49 12.35 -9.30
N PRO A 56 9.44 13.11 -9.62
CA PRO A 56 8.22 12.57 -10.22
C PRO A 56 8.51 11.92 -11.57
N LEU A 57 7.96 10.72 -11.80
CA LEU A 57 8.13 9.93 -13.03
C LEU A 57 6.83 9.84 -13.82
N ALA A 58 5.72 9.64 -13.13
CA ALA A 58 4.40 9.58 -13.72
C ALA A 58 3.35 10.07 -12.70
N ARG A 59 2.33 10.78 -13.16
CA ARG A 59 1.11 11.01 -12.39
C ARG A 59 0.36 9.69 -12.23
N PHE A 60 -0.19 9.46 -11.06
CA PHE A 60 -0.78 8.19 -10.70
C PHE A 60 -2.06 8.38 -9.89
N GLU A 61 -3.12 7.67 -10.29
CA GLU A 61 -4.41 7.67 -9.59
C GLU A 61 -4.93 6.23 -9.48
N LEU A 62 -5.49 5.90 -8.33
CA LEU A 62 -5.95 4.54 -8.04
C LEU A 62 -7.12 4.55 -7.06
N GLU A 63 -8.15 3.77 -7.38
CA GLU A 63 -9.14 3.29 -6.41
C GLU A 63 -8.89 1.80 -6.15
N ALA A 64 -8.74 1.41 -4.88
CA ALA A 64 -8.40 0.03 -4.55
C ALA A 64 -8.96 -0.40 -3.20
N ARG A 65 -9.11 -1.72 -3.03
CA ARG A 65 -9.26 -2.37 -1.74
C ARG A 65 -7.89 -2.64 -1.14
N VAL A 66 -7.73 -2.33 0.13
CA VAL A 66 -6.53 -2.65 0.90
C VAL A 66 -6.55 -4.13 1.26
N LEU A 67 -5.59 -4.88 0.75
CA LEU A 67 -5.42 -6.32 0.96
C LEU A 67 -4.47 -6.62 2.12
N GLY A 68 -3.58 -5.68 2.43
CA GLY A 68 -2.63 -5.75 3.52
C GLY A 68 -2.05 -4.38 3.84
N VAL A 69 -1.56 -4.23 5.07
CA VAL A 69 -0.90 -3.00 5.56
C VAL A 69 0.32 -3.42 6.34
N GLU A 70 1.50 -2.99 5.91
CA GLU A 70 2.74 -3.19 6.65
C GLU A 70 3.33 -1.83 7.05
N ARG A 71 3.75 -1.70 8.32
CA ARG A 71 4.25 -0.44 8.89
C ARG A 71 5.71 -0.58 9.27
N TYR A 72 6.53 0.33 8.77
CA TYR A 72 7.97 0.32 8.98
C TYR A 72 8.41 1.47 9.88
N ARG A 73 9.38 1.20 10.76
CA ARG A 73 9.94 2.19 11.70
C ARG A 73 11.47 2.22 11.69
N PHE A 74 12.12 1.14 11.32
CA PHE A 74 13.56 0.95 11.55
C PHE A 74 14.35 0.54 10.30
N ASP A 75 13.70 0.28 9.18
CA ASP A 75 14.41 -0.01 7.94
C ASP A 75 14.93 1.27 7.27
N ARG A 76 15.83 1.11 6.30
CA ARG A 76 16.54 2.23 5.66
C ARG A 76 15.63 3.18 4.87
N GLY A 77 14.41 2.79 4.55
CA GLY A 77 13.43 3.57 3.81
C GLY A 77 12.23 4.03 4.63
N ALA A 78 12.15 3.68 5.93
CA ALA A 78 10.99 3.93 6.78
C ALA A 78 10.69 5.43 7.00
N ASP A 79 11.71 6.27 6.98
CA ASP A 79 11.60 7.73 7.08
C ASP A 79 11.00 8.37 5.82
N LEU A 80 11.16 7.73 4.66
CA LEU A 80 10.55 8.15 3.41
C LEU A 80 9.16 7.54 3.23
N ALA A 81 9.09 6.20 3.25
CA ALA A 81 7.87 5.41 3.03
C ALA A 81 7.56 4.55 4.28
N PRO A 82 6.86 5.11 5.28
CA PRO A 82 6.60 4.44 6.56
C PRO A 82 5.55 3.33 6.48
N VAL A 83 4.83 3.22 5.36
CA VAL A 83 3.74 2.25 5.18
C VAL A 83 3.79 1.68 3.78
N ASP A 84 3.66 0.36 3.69
CA ASP A 84 3.36 -0.36 2.46
C ASP A 84 1.89 -0.79 2.48
N LEU A 85 1.20 -0.60 1.37
CA LEU A 85 -0.15 -1.08 1.15
C LEU A 85 -0.14 -2.13 0.05
N ALA A 86 -0.57 -3.35 0.37
CA ALA A 86 -0.99 -4.29 -0.66
C ALA A 86 -2.38 -3.86 -1.12
N LEU A 87 -2.51 -3.50 -2.38
CA LEU A 87 -3.72 -2.94 -2.98
C LEU A 87 -4.25 -3.87 -4.08
N GLY A 88 -5.58 -3.98 -4.18
CA GLY A 88 -6.25 -4.77 -5.20
C GLY A 88 -7.41 -4.02 -5.84
N TRP A 89 -7.55 -4.16 -7.15
CA TRP A 89 -8.62 -3.59 -7.98
C TRP A 89 -9.20 -4.65 -8.93
N GLY A 90 -10.21 -4.32 -9.69
CA GLY A 90 -10.91 -5.32 -10.48
C GLY A 90 -11.37 -6.48 -9.61
N ARG A 91 -11.22 -7.71 -10.07
CA ARG A 91 -11.59 -8.90 -9.29
C ARG A 91 -10.72 -9.12 -8.04
N MET A 92 -9.54 -8.51 -7.95
CA MET A 92 -8.74 -8.52 -6.72
C MET A 92 -9.29 -7.57 -5.63
N SER A 93 -10.44 -6.93 -5.86
CA SER A 93 -11.21 -6.24 -4.81
C SER A 93 -12.42 -7.05 -4.31
N ASP A 94 -12.72 -8.19 -4.93
CA ASP A 94 -13.87 -9.05 -4.60
C ASP A 94 -13.54 -9.98 -3.42
N THR A 95 -14.39 -9.97 -2.40
CA THR A 95 -14.25 -10.85 -1.22
C THR A 95 -14.26 -12.32 -1.61
N ALA A 96 -15.13 -12.75 -2.53
CA ALA A 96 -15.21 -14.16 -2.95
C ALA A 96 -13.91 -14.66 -3.62
N VAL A 97 -13.16 -13.78 -4.29
CA VAL A 97 -11.84 -14.08 -4.83
C VAL A 97 -10.79 -14.11 -3.73
N LEU A 98 -10.80 -13.09 -2.86
CA LEU A 98 -9.77 -12.89 -1.81
C LEU A 98 -9.84 -13.95 -0.71
N GLU A 99 -10.99 -14.54 -0.42
CA GLU A 99 -11.13 -15.67 0.52
C GLU A 99 -10.36 -16.92 0.09
N ARG A 100 -10.00 -17.03 -1.20
CA ARG A 100 -9.25 -18.15 -1.77
C ARG A 100 -7.77 -17.84 -2.00
N ILE A 101 -7.33 -16.62 -1.69
CA ILE A 101 -5.95 -16.15 -1.89
C ILE A 101 -5.37 -15.70 -0.54
N SER A 102 -4.30 -16.34 -0.11
CA SER A 102 -3.52 -15.88 1.04
C SER A 102 -2.52 -14.81 0.59
N ILE A 103 -2.58 -13.65 1.22
CA ILE A 103 -1.71 -12.50 0.92
C ILE A 103 -0.81 -12.25 2.12
N SER A 104 0.47 -12.03 1.86
CA SER A 104 1.45 -11.65 2.88
C SER A 104 2.39 -10.55 2.40
N GLN A 105 2.84 -9.73 3.35
CA GLN A 105 3.84 -8.69 3.15
C GLN A 105 4.97 -8.91 4.15
N PHE A 106 6.21 -8.83 3.69
CA PHE A 106 7.40 -8.94 4.54
C PHE A 106 8.61 -8.32 3.85
N GLY A 107 9.39 -7.51 4.57
CA GLY A 107 10.65 -6.97 4.06
C GLY A 107 10.51 -6.14 2.79
N ARG A 108 9.45 -5.35 2.69
CA ARG A 108 9.09 -4.56 1.49
C ARG A 108 8.60 -5.39 0.30
N ALA A 109 8.47 -6.71 0.47
CA ALA A 109 7.94 -7.60 -0.54
C ALA A 109 6.47 -7.93 -0.29
N TYR A 110 5.80 -8.34 -1.35
CA TYR A 110 4.43 -8.81 -1.39
C TYR A 110 4.40 -10.19 -2.05
N SER A 111 3.62 -11.09 -1.49
CA SER A 111 3.39 -12.39 -2.09
C SER A 111 1.95 -12.85 -1.89
N TRP A 112 1.52 -13.72 -2.77
CA TRP A 112 0.24 -14.40 -2.66
C TRP A 112 0.38 -15.89 -2.95
N THR A 113 -0.49 -16.68 -2.33
CA THR A 113 -0.57 -18.13 -2.55
C THR A 113 -2.03 -18.56 -2.59
N THR A 114 -2.31 -19.61 -3.33
CA THR A 114 -3.64 -20.24 -3.40
C THR A 114 -3.50 -21.73 -3.71
N SER A 115 -4.41 -22.55 -3.21
CA SER A 115 -4.50 -23.98 -3.56
C SER A 115 -5.12 -24.20 -4.93
N GLU A 116 -6.02 -23.29 -5.35
CA GLU A 116 -6.69 -23.32 -6.65
C GLU A 116 -6.95 -21.89 -7.10
N LEU A 117 -6.60 -21.56 -8.33
CA LEU A 117 -6.75 -20.21 -8.87
C LEU A 117 -8.24 -19.82 -8.99
N PRO A 118 -8.74 -18.84 -8.19
CA PRO A 118 -10.13 -18.38 -8.32
C PRO A 118 -10.36 -17.54 -9.56
N ILE A 119 -9.30 -16.97 -10.10
CA ILE A 119 -9.24 -16.16 -11.32
C ILE A 119 -7.93 -16.47 -12.05
N PRO A 120 -7.78 -16.16 -13.34
CA PRO A 120 -6.53 -16.36 -14.05
C PRO A 120 -5.32 -15.71 -13.35
N ARG A 121 -4.19 -16.41 -13.30
CA ARG A 121 -2.97 -15.97 -12.62
C ARG A 121 -2.54 -14.55 -13.03
N HIS A 122 -2.53 -14.29 -14.35
CA HIS A 122 -2.14 -12.98 -14.88
C HIS A 122 -3.07 -11.85 -14.41
N GLU A 123 -4.32 -12.16 -14.09
CA GLU A 123 -5.26 -11.17 -13.56
C GLU A 123 -4.97 -10.86 -12.10
N ILE A 124 -4.59 -11.85 -11.27
CA ILE A 124 -4.11 -11.62 -9.91
C ILE A 124 -2.91 -10.68 -9.95
N GLU A 125 -1.92 -11.00 -10.80
CA GLU A 125 -0.66 -10.25 -10.91
C GLU A 125 -0.85 -8.81 -11.42
N ARG A 126 -1.78 -8.59 -12.36
CA ARG A 126 -2.05 -7.27 -12.93
C ARG A 126 -3.05 -6.42 -12.15
N SER A 127 -3.81 -7.05 -11.25
CA SER A 127 -4.87 -6.37 -10.49
C SER A 127 -4.56 -6.24 -9.01
N SER A 128 -3.32 -6.51 -8.62
CA SER A 128 -2.82 -6.25 -7.26
C SER A 128 -1.34 -5.86 -7.28
N ALA A 129 -0.95 -5.03 -6.32
CA ALA A 129 0.43 -4.60 -6.17
C ALA A 129 0.74 -4.23 -4.72
N ASN A 130 2.03 -4.29 -4.35
CA ASN A 130 2.54 -3.69 -3.12
C ASN A 130 3.06 -2.29 -3.41
N MET A 131 2.50 -1.31 -2.76
CA MET A 131 2.83 0.10 -2.98
C MET A 131 3.47 0.72 -1.75
N HIS A 132 4.68 1.24 -1.88
CA HIS A 132 5.41 1.96 -0.86
C HIS A 132 4.91 3.40 -0.79
N ILE A 133 4.24 3.77 0.30
CA ILE A 133 3.55 5.05 0.41
C ILE A 133 4.45 6.12 1.03
N VAL A 134 4.77 7.12 0.23
CA VAL A 134 5.44 8.34 0.67
C VAL A 134 4.37 9.41 0.89
N PRO A 135 4.03 9.76 2.15
CA PRO A 135 3.01 10.78 2.39
C PRO A 135 3.53 12.15 1.98
N GLY A 136 2.87 12.77 0.99
CA GLY A 136 3.25 14.08 0.46
C GLY A 136 2.95 15.25 1.41
N ASN A 137 2.08 15.02 2.41
CA ASN A 137 1.69 16.02 3.40
C ASN A 137 1.16 15.37 4.68
N ASP A 138 0.95 16.18 5.73
CA ASP A 138 0.48 15.72 7.04
C ASP A 138 -0.94 15.14 7.02
N SER A 139 -1.79 15.58 6.10
CA SER A 139 -3.15 15.03 5.96
C SER A 139 -3.09 13.57 5.51
N VAL A 140 -2.28 13.27 4.50
CA VAL A 140 -2.03 11.90 4.05
C VAL A 140 -1.38 11.08 5.16
N ALA A 141 -0.38 11.63 5.87
CA ALA A 141 0.28 10.94 6.97
C ALA A 141 -0.70 10.56 8.10
N ARG A 142 -1.67 11.42 8.41
CA ARG A 142 -2.73 11.12 9.39
C ARG A 142 -3.69 10.06 8.86
N ARG A 143 -4.17 10.19 7.61
CA ARG A 143 -5.08 9.21 6.99
C ARG A 143 -4.48 7.81 6.89
N LEU A 144 -3.18 7.69 6.62
CA LEU A 144 -2.48 6.40 6.57
C LEU A 144 -2.57 5.62 7.90
N LYS A 145 -2.69 6.31 9.04
CA LYS A 145 -2.87 5.66 10.35
C LYS A 145 -4.23 4.98 10.50
N GLU A 146 -5.23 5.44 9.74
CA GLU A 146 -6.61 4.93 9.76
C GLU A 146 -6.80 3.76 8.78
N VAL A 147 -5.88 3.59 7.83
CA VAL A 147 -5.96 2.53 6.81
C VAL A 147 -5.81 1.16 7.46
N ARG A 148 -6.72 0.23 7.11
CA ARG A 148 -6.74 -1.16 7.55
C ARG A 148 -7.01 -2.09 6.38
N ARG A 149 -6.70 -3.37 6.54
CA ARG A 149 -7.15 -4.39 5.60
C ARG A 149 -8.67 -4.31 5.42
N GLY A 150 -9.14 -4.38 4.18
CA GLY A 150 -10.54 -4.21 3.82
C GLY A 150 -10.99 -2.76 3.63
N SER A 151 -10.16 -1.73 3.94
CA SER A 151 -10.46 -0.34 3.56
C SER A 151 -10.58 -0.21 2.05
N LEU A 152 -11.50 0.64 1.58
CA LEU A 152 -11.49 1.12 0.21
C LEU A 152 -10.80 2.48 0.21
N VAL A 153 -9.80 2.63 -0.64
CA VAL A 153 -9.01 3.85 -0.74
C VAL A 153 -9.10 4.45 -2.14
N SER A 154 -9.09 5.78 -2.19
CA SER A 154 -8.79 6.54 -3.40
C SER A 154 -7.53 7.34 -3.15
N LEU A 155 -6.51 7.16 -3.96
CA LEU A 155 -5.25 7.90 -3.85
C LEU A 155 -4.85 8.54 -5.16
N SER A 156 -4.18 9.69 -5.07
CA SER A 156 -3.57 10.36 -6.21
C SER A 156 -2.23 10.99 -5.82
N GLY A 157 -1.32 11.07 -6.80
CA GLY A 157 0.02 11.61 -6.63
C GLY A 157 0.93 11.24 -7.77
N TYR A 158 2.16 10.80 -7.46
CA TYR A 158 3.18 10.47 -8.46
C TYR A 158 3.88 9.17 -8.14
N LEU A 159 4.15 8.35 -9.16
CA LEU A 159 5.23 7.38 -9.11
C LEU A 159 6.55 8.14 -9.14
N ILE A 160 7.50 7.76 -8.28
CA ILE A 160 8.70 8.55 -8.04
C ILE A 160 10.00 7.75 -8.10
N ALA A 161 11.08 8.47 -8.34
CA ALA A 161 12.44 8.06 -7.98
C ALA A 161 12.91 8.89 -6.77
N ALA A 162 13.53 8.25 -5.79
CA ALA A 162 14.10 8.91 -4.61
C ALA A 162 15.60 8.62 -4.53
N ARG A 163 16.40 9.61 -4.11
CA ARG A 163 17.84 9.46 -3.88
C ARG A 163 18.30 10.28 -2.67
N ARG A 164 19.33 9.79 -2.00
CA ARG A 164 20.02 10.52 -0.92
C ARG A 164 21.44 10.88 -1.33
N ALA A 165 22.06 11.78 -0.59
CA ALA A 165 23.43 12.22 -0.81
C ALA A 165 24.46 11.10 -0.61
N ASP A 166 24.15 10.07 0.20
CA ASP A 166 24.98 8.88 0.45
C ASP A 166 24.98 7.87 -0.70
N GLY A 167 24.34 8.19 -1.83
CA GLY A 167 24.24 7.33 -3.01
C GLY A 167 23.06 6.35 -2.97
N TRP A 168 22.27 6.28 -1.90
CA TRP A 168 21.09 5.43 -1.83
C TRP A 168 20.02 5.88 -2.85
N ARG A 169 19.39 4.89 -3.49
CA ARG A 169 18.37 5.12 -4.51
C ARG A 169 17.20 4.16 -4.33
N TRP A 170 16.01 4.62 -4.66
CA TRP A 170 14.80 3.82 -4.73
C TRP A 170 13.98 4.30 -5.94
N LEU A 171 13.65 3.39 -6.83
CA LEU A 171 12.94 3.67 -8.07
C LEU A 171 11.61 2.93 -8.07
N SER A 172 10.53 3.64 -8.36
CA SER A 172 9.23 3.02 -8.62
C SER A 172 9.25 2.18 -9.87
N SER A 173 8.60 1.01 -9.86
CA SER A 173 8.17 0.41 -11.12
C SER A 173 7.21 1.36 -11.86
N LEU A 174 7.26 1.32 -13.18
CA LEU A 174 6.34 2.00 -14.09
C LEU A 174 5.55 0.99 -14.95
N SER A 175 5.76 -0.30 -14.72
CA SER A 175 5.05 -1.39 -15.39
C SER A 175 4.05 -2.04 -14.45
N ARG A 176 2.99 -2.63 -15.01
CA ARG A 176 2.06 -3.51 -14.29
C ARG A 176 2.19 -4.96 -14.71
N GLU A 177 3.19 -5.25 -15.51
CA GLU A 177 3.44 -6.58 -16.07
C GLU A 177 4.68 -7.21 -15.47
N ASP A 178 5.46 -6.42 -14.71
CA ASP A 178 6.64 -6.90 -14.00
C ASP A 178 6.25 -7.60 -12.69
N THR A 179 7.03 -8.59 -12.35
CA THR A 179 6.90 -9.37 -11.12
C THR A 179 8.28 -9.59 -10.52
N GLY A 180 8.36 -9.78 -9.21
CA GLY A 180 9.61 -10.02 -8.50
C GLY A 180 10.27 -8.74 -7.98
N GLU A 181 11.58 -8.78 -7.82
CA GLU A 181 12.34 -7.66 -7.25
C GLU A 181 12.26 -6.42 -8.15
N GLY A 182 11.90 -5.28 -7.56
CA GLY A 182 11.77 -4.00 -8.27
C GLY A 182 10.40 -3.76 -8.92
N SER A 183 9.44 -4.70 -8.81
CA SER A 183 8.08 -4.56 -9.35
C SER A 183 7.13 -3.73 -8.48
N CYS A 184 7.57 -3.31 -7.30
CA CYS A 184 6.73 -2.48 -6.42
C CYS A 184 6.74 -1.02 -6.83
N GLU A 185 5.61 -0.36 -6.69
CA GLU A 185 5.48 1.08 -6.89
C GLU A 185 5.93 1.85 -5.65
N LEU A 186 6.69 2.93 -5.86
CA LEU A 186 7.01 3.94 -4.86
C LEU A 186 6.23 5.20 -5.19
N ILE A 187 5.26 5.57 -4.32
CA ILE A 187 4.28 6.60 -4.63
C ILE A 187 4.39 7.76 -3.65
N TRP A 188 4.63 8.97 -4.16
CA TRP A 188 4.37 10.22 -3.47
C TRP A 188 2.88 10.51 -3.52
N VAL A 189 2.20 10.36 -2.38
CA VAL A 189 0.75 10.52 -2.29
C VAL A 189 0.40 11.93 -1.84
N GLU A 190 -0.32 12.67 -2.69
CA GLU A 190 -0.80 14.02 -2.42
C GLU A 190 -2.20 14.03 -1.79
N ARG A 191 -3.02 13.05 -2.14
CA ARG A 191 -4.38 12.85 -1.61
C ARG A 191 -4.62 11.38 -1.29
N LEU A 192 -5.23 11.13 -0.14
CA LEU A 192 -5.68 9.81 0.29
C LEU A 192 -7.06 9.95 0.94
N GLU A 193 -8.04 9.26 0.40
CA GLU A 193 -9.41 9.21 0.93
C GLU A 193 -9.76 7.77 1.30
N LEU A 194 -10.49 7.61 2.40
CA LEU A 194 -11.09 6.35 2.84
C LEU A 194 -12.58 6.37 2.51
N ARG A 195 -13.10 5.26 1.95
CA ARG A 195 -14.50 5.07 1.58
C ARG A 195 -15.14 3.90 2.32
#